data_94d7754df213c1a921ae261672fa1510
#
_entry.id   94d7754df213c1a921ae261672fa1510
#
_cell.length_a   1.000
_cell.length_b   1.000
_cell.length_c   1.000
_cell.angle_alpha   90.00
_cell.angle_beta   90.00
_cell.angle_gamma   90.00
#
_symmetry.space_group_name_H-M   'P 1'
#
loop_
_entity.id
_entity.type
_entity.pdbx_description
1 polymer ?
#
loop_
_entity_poly.entity_id
_entity_poly.type
_entity_poly.pdbx_seq_one_letter_code
_entity_poly.pdbx_strand_id
1 'polypeptide(L)'
;MAQINETTQGVLDQISEGFAQKGAYNLRQNGVSICHGDSEHIKIRKKEDKPGIDILIDGDTKGEKVFIPVVVSVSGMTDLVYNDFYIADGADVTIVAGCGIHNSGCNESRHDGIHTFHVGKNANVRYEEKHY
;
A
#
# COMPACT_ATOMS: atom_id res chain seq x y z
N MET A 1 -11.89 5.58 14.55
CA MET A 1 -10.79 5.49 13.61
C MET A 1 -9.49 5.20 14.34
N ALA A 2 -8.75 4.22 13.86
CA ALA A 2 -7.45 3.91 14.46
C ALA A 2 -6.47 5.05 14.23
N GLN A 3 -5.66 5.35 15.23
CA GLN A 3 -4.68 6.42 15.14
C GLN A 3 -3.31 5.84 14.76
N ILE A 4 -2.55 6.63 14.04
CA ILE A 4 -1.17 6.28 13.69
C ILE A 4 -0.32 6.47 14.95
N ASN A 5 0.37 5.42 15.38
CA ASN A 5 1.27 5.52 16.53
C ASN A 5 2.62 6.11 16.12
N GLU A 6 3.45 6.47 17.10
CA GLU A 6 4.76 7.09 16.83
C GLU A 6 5.68 6.21 16.00
N THR A 7 5.68 4.91 16.26
CA THR A 7 6.50 3.96 15.48
C THR A 7 6.07 3.95 14.04
N THR A 8 4.76 3.89 13.79
CA THR A 8 4.20 3.90 12.44
C THR A 8 4.55 5.21 11.73
N GLN A 9 4.42 6.33 12.41
CA GLN A 9 4.73 7.62 11.80
C GLN A 9 6.21 7.71 11.41
N GLY A 10 7.10 7.23 12.26
CA GLY A 10 8.52 7.21 11.94
C GLY A 10 8.85 6.36 10.73
N VAL A 11 8.22 5.19 10.60
CA VAL A 11 8.41 4.33 9.44
C VAL A 11 7.82 4.97 8.19
N LEU A 12 6.65 5.57 8.29
CA LEU A 12 6.01 6.24 7.16
C LEU A 12 6.85 7.38 6.61
N ASP A 13 7.48 8.16 7.48
CA ASP A 13 8.36 9.24 7.06
C ASP A 13 9.52 8.72 6.22
N GLN A 14 10.03 7.53 6.54
CA GLN A 14 11.10 6.92 5.78
C GLN A 14 10.63 6.29 4.46
N ILE A 15 9.48 5.65 4.47
CA ILE A 15 8.98 4.92 3.30
C ILE A 15 8.50 5.87 2.21
N SER A 16 7.74 6.87 2.56
CA SER A 16 6.92 7.59 1.60
C SER A 16 7.23 9.07 1.46
N GLU A 17 8.16 9.59 2.24
CA GLU A 17 8.54 11.01 2.15
C GLU A 17 7.33 11.95 2.15
N GLY A 18 6.35 11.65 3.02
CA GLY A 18 5.13 12.43 3.09
C GLY A 18 4.00 11.88 2.25
N PHE A 19 3.80 10.57 2.29
CA PHE A 19 2.84 9.84 1.46
C PHE A 19 1.42 10.44 1.49
N ALA A 20 1.02 11.04 2.59
CA ALA A 20 -0.33 11.55 2.78
C ALA A 20 -0.60 12.86 2.04
N GLN A 21 0.39 13.43 1.39
CA GLN A 21 0.26 14.74 0.80
C GLN A 21 -0.28 14.76 -0.61
N LYS A 22 0.06 13.74 -1.41
CA LYS A 22 -0.34 13.72 -2.83
C LYS A 22 -0.53 12.30 -3.32
N GLY A 23 -1.53 12.13 -4.17
CA GLY A 23 -1.79 10.87 -4.83
C GLY A 23 -2.62 9.92 -3.99
N ALA A 24 -2.85 8.73 -4.53
CA ALA A 24 -3.60 7.71 -3.84
C ALA A 24 -2.71 6.98 -2.84
N TYR A 25 -3.30 6.57 -1.74
CA TYR A 25 -2.56 5.84 -0.72
C TYR A 25 -3.47 4.93 0.10
N ASN A 26 -2.90 3.89 0.67
CA ASN A 26 -3.56 3.05 1.67
C ASN A 26 -2.54 2.67 2.73
N LEU A 27 -2.77 3.09 3.96
CA LEU A 27 -1.93 2.75 5.09
C LEU A 27 -2.51 1.57 5.84
N ARG A 28 -1.70 0.54 6.00
CA ARG A 28 -2.07 -0.65 6.76
C ARG A 28 -1.17 -0.75 7.99
N GLN A 29 -1.77 -0.86 9.15
CA GLN A 29 -1.05 -0.96 10.42
C GLN A 29 -1.56 -2.17 11.21
N ASN A 30 -0.66 -3.08 11.55
CA ASN A 30 -0.96 -4.26 12.37
C ASN A 30 -2.20 -5.03 11.87
N GLY A 31 -2.24 -5.29 10.56
CA GLY A 31 -3.29 -6.10 9.95
C GLY A 31 -4.58 -5.37 9.62
N VAL A 32 -4.60 -4.06 9.81
CA VAL A 32 -5.81 -3.26 9.57
C VAL A 32 -5.50 -2.09 8.65
N SER A 33 -6.35 -1.89 7.64
CA SER A 33 -6.28 -0.68 6.81
C SER A 33 -6.86 0.48 7.62
N ILE A 34 -6.03 1.40 8.05
CA ILE A 34 -6.46 2.47 8.97
C ILE A 34 -6.86 3.76 8.25
N CYS A 35 -6.34 3.98 7.06
CA CYS A 35 -6.79 5.10 6.24
C CYS A 35 -6.39 4.88 4.79
N HIS A 36 -7.16 5.49 3.89
CA HIS A 36 -6.82 5.49 2.48
C HIS A 36 -7.35 6.77 1.83
N GLY A 37 -6.78 7.12 0.70
CA GLY A 37 -7.23 8.25 -0.08
C GLY A 37 -7.15 7.95 -1.56
N ASP A 38 -8.12 8.43 -2.31
CA ASP A 38 -8.17 8.29 -3.76
C ASP A 38 -7.55 9.54 -4.41
N SER A 39 -7.02 9.37 -5.63
CA SER A 39 -6.67 10.50 -6.47
C SER A 39 -7.73 10.64 -7.57
N GLU A 40 -7.53 11.61 -8.46
CA GLU A 40 -8.47 11.80 -9.58
C GLU A 40 -8.58 10.57 -10.46
N HIS A 41 -7.46 9.87 -10.68
CA HIS A 41 -7.41 8.74 -11.62
C HIS A 41 -7.20 7.39 -10.95
N ILE A 42 -7.00 7.36 -9.64
CA ILE A 42 -6.71 6.13 -8.91
C ILE A 42 -7.68 5.99 -7.73
N LYS A 43 -8.41 4.88 -7.71
CA LYS A 43 -9.40 4.59 -6.67
C LYS A 43 -8.98 3.35 -5.90
N ILE A 44 -9.11 3.39 -4.58
CA ILE A 44 -8.78 2.26 -3.71
C ILE A 44 -10.04 1.77 -3.03
N ARG A 45 -10.26 0.45 -3.08
CA ARG A 45 -11.44 -0.19 -2.48
C ARG A 45 -11.00 -1.35 -1.61
N LYS A 46 -11.59 -1.48 -0.44
CA LYS A 46 -11.33 -2.62 0.43
C LYS A 46 -12.01 -3.87 -0.14
N LYS A 47 -11.32 -4.99 -0.06
CA LYS A 47 -11.91 -6.28 -0.44
C LYS A 47 -12.92 -6.71 0.63
N GLU A 48 -14.02 -7.29 0.21
CA GLU A 48 -15.06 -7.76 1.12
C GLU A 48 -14.83 -9.20 1.56
N ASP A 49 -14.20 -10.01 0.75
CA ASP A 49 -14.08 -11.46 0.95
C ASP A 49 -12.77 -11.88 1.60
N LYS A 50 -11.77 -11.00 1.65
CA LYS A 50 -10.45 -11.32 2.22
C LYS A 50 -9.69 -10.04 2.54
N PRO A 51 -8.62 -10.14 3.35
CA PRO A 51 -7.80 -8.96 3.66
C PRO A 51 -7.12 -8.42 2.41
N GLY A 52 -7.21 -7.13 2.17
CA GLY A 52 -6.55 -6.49 1.05
C GLY A 52 -7.39 -5.43 0.39
N ILE A 53 -6.87 -4.95 -0.72
CA ILE A 53 -7.48 -3.85 -1.46
C ILE A 53 -7.46 -4.11 -2.97
N ASP A 54 -8.39 -3.46 -3.66
CA ASP A 54 -8.38 -3.35 -5.11
C ASP A 54 -8.01 -1.92 -5.47
N ILE A 55 -7.01 -1.77 -6.31
CA ILE A 55 -6.54 -0.46 -6.76
C ILE A 55 -6.91 -0.30 -8.24
N LEU A 56 -7.80 0.65 -8.51
CA LEU A 56 -8.34 0.88 -9.84
C LEU A 56 -7.66 2.10 -10.45
N ILE A 57 -6.90 1.89 -11.51
CA ILE A 57 -6.08 2.92 -12.16
C ILE A 57 -6.62 3.14 -13.56
N ASP A 58 -7.16 4.34 -13.83
CA ASP A 58 -7.75 4.59 -15.15
C ASP A 58 -6.71 4.93 -16.21
N GLY A 59 -7.12 4.94 -17.47
CA GLY A 59 -6.24 5.13 -18.61
C GLY A 59 -5.69 6.55 -18.76
N ASP A 60 -6.25 7.51 -18.06
CA ASP A 60 -5.77 8.89 -18.08
C ASP A 60 -4.67 9.15 -17.05
N THR A 61 -4.34 8.14 -16.25
CA THR A 61 -3.24 8.24 -15.29
C THR A 61 -1.92 8.42 -16.03
N LYS A 62 -1.19 9.49 -15.71
CA LYS A 62 0.10 9.79 -16.35
C LYS A 62 1.12 10.18 -15.29
N GLY A 63 2.03 9.26 -14.99
CA GLY A 63 3.10 9.52 -14.04
C GLY A 63 2.66 9.67 -12.60
N GLU A 64 1.48 9.22 -12.24
CA GLU A 64 1.00 9.29 -10.87
C GLU A 64 1.59 8.16 -10.03
N LYS A 65 1.61 8.39 -8.73
CA LYS A 65 2.09 7.40 -7.77
C LYS A 65 0.95 6.95 -6.87
N VAL A 66 0.97 5.67 -6.51
CA VAL A 66 0.12 5.15 -5.46
C VAL A 66 1.02 4.58 -4.36
N PHE A 67 0.71 4.92 -3.11
CA PHE A 67 1.52 4.50 -1.95
C PHE A 67 0.74 3.49 -1.12
N ILE A 68 1.36 2.33 -0.87
CA ILE A 68 0.74 1.28 -0.06
C ILE A 68 1.66 0.84 1.08
N PRO A 69 1.95 1.74 2.03
CA PRO A 69 2.82 1.38 3.15
C PRO A 69 2.13 0.44 4.15
N VAL A 70 2.91 -0.46 4.70
CA VAL A 70 2.46 -1.41 5.73
C VAL A 70 3.42 -1.33 6.90
N VAL A 71 2.88 -1.23 8.10
CA VAL A 71 3.68 -1.22 9.32
C VAL A 71 3.19 -2.30 10.27
N VAL A 72 4.11 -3.09 10.78
CA VAL A 72 3.83 -4.09 11.81
C VAL A 72 4.67 -3.73 13.02
N SER A 73 4.03 -3.34 14.11
CA SER A 73 4.71 -2.94 15.34
C SER A 73 4.37 -3.82 16.54
N VAL A 74 3.51 -4.82 16.34
CA VAL A 74 3.10 -5.76 17.38
C VAL A 74 3.89 -7.06 17.22
N SER A 75 4.42 -7.57 18.32
CA SER A 75 5.20 -8.79 18.34
C SER A 75 4.34 -10.03 18.03
N GLY A 76 4.90 -10.97 17.28
CA GLY A 76 4.25 -12.25 17.00
C GLY A 76 3.12 -12.19 15.99
N MET A 77 3.01 -11.10 15.25
CA MET A 77 1.94 -10.90 14.29
C MET A 77 2.29 -11.45 12.91
N THR A 78 1.32 -12.10 12.26
CA THR A 78 1.41 -12.46 10.86
C THR A 78 0.31 -11.71 10.10
N ASP A 79 0.71 -10.93 9.10
CA ASP A 79 -0.22 -10.18 8.25
C ASP A 79 -0.13 -10.68 6.82
N LEU A 80 -1.22 -11.28 6.34
CA LEU A 80 -1.33 -11.74 4.96
C LEU A 80 -2.37 -10.87 4.25
N VAL A 81 -1.97 -10.27 3.14
CA VAL A 81 -2.84 -9.33 2.42
C VAL A 81 -2.81 -9.61 0.91
N TYR A 82 -3.96 -9.43 0.26
CA TYR A 82 -4.13 -9.62 -1.18
C TYR A 82 -4.42 -8.28 -1.82
N ASN A 83 -3.56 -7.86 -2.74
CA ASN A 83 -3.72 -6.58 -3.45
C ASN A 83 -3.83 -6.83 -4.95
N ASP A 84 -4.92 -6.39 -5.55
CA ASP A 84 -5.11 -6.46 -7.00
C ASP A 84 -5.02 -5.07 -7.59
N PHE A 85 -4.17 -4.93 -8.59
CA PHE A 85 -3.98 -3.67 -9.30
C PHE A 85 -4.60 -3.80 -10.69
N TYR A 86 -5.65 -3.02 -10.94
CA TYR A 86 -6.35 -3.01 -12.23
C TYR A 86 -5.90 -1.78 -13.00
N ILE A 87 -5.01 -1.98 -13.96
CA ILE A 87 -4.34 -0.91 -14.68
C ILE A 87 -4.90 -0.84 -16.10
N ALA A 88 -5.64 0.22 -16.39
CA ALA A 88 -6.33 0.38 -17.66
C ALA A 88 -5.35 0.63 -18.80
N ASP A 89 -5.83 0.44 -20.03
CA ASP A 89 -5.02 0.64 -21.22
C ASP A 89 -4.43 2.06 -21.23
N GLY A 90 -3.15 2.17 -21.52
CA GLY A 90 -2.46 3.45 -21.65
C GLY A 90 -2.09 4.15 -20.35
N ALA A 91 -2.41 3.57 -19.19
CA ALA A 91 -2.07 4.19 -17.92
C ALA A 91 -0.55 4.14 -17.66
N ASP A 92 -0.05 5.17 -16.98
CA ASP A 92 1.36 5.25 -16.57
C ASP A 92 1.37 5.52 -15.06
N VAL A 93 1.79 4.54 -14.28
CA VAL A 93 1.68 4.60 -12.83
C VAL A 93 2.92 4.00 -12.15
N THR A 94 3.29 4.59 -11.02
CA THR A 94 4.32 4.04 -10.14
C THR A 94 3.65 3.60 -8.84
N ILE A 95 3.85 2.36 -8.47
CA ILE A 95 3.32 1.79 -7.23
C ILE A 95 4.49 1.71 -6.24
N VAL A 96 4.34 2.39 -5.11
CA VAL A 96 5.37 2.39 -4.07
C VAL A 96 4.84 1.59 -2.88
N ALA A 97 5.36 0.38 -2.73
CA ALA A 97 5.03 -0.47 -1.60
C ALA A 97 6.11 -0.33 -0.54
N GLY A 98 5.71 -0.33 0.71
CA GLY A 98 6.65 -0.25 1.81
C GLY A 98 6.23 -1.16 2.94
N CYS A 99 7.20 -1.84 3.54
CA CYS A 99 6.96 -2.68 4.71
C CYS A 99 7.95 -2.32 5.79
N GLY A 100 7.45 -1.88 6.93
CA GLY A 100 8.25 -1.62 8.11
C GLY A 100 7.83 -2.54 9.23
N ILE A 101 8.73 -3.36 9.72
CA ILE A 101 8.47 -4.24 10.85
C ILE A 101 9.32 -3.76 12.01
N HIS A 102 8.64 -3.31 13.06
CA HIS A 102 9.31 -2.89 14.29
C HIS A 102 8.78 -3.77 15.42
N ASN A 103 9.62 -4.68 15.88
CA ASN A 103 9.23 -5.70 16.82
C ASN A 103 10.15 -5.65 18.05
N SER A 104 9.62 -5.24 19.18
CA SER A 104 10.36 -5.19 20.45
C SER A 104 10.16 -6.42 21.32
N GLY A 105 9.34 -7.37 20.87
CA GLY A 105 9.07 -8.60 21.61
C GLY A 105 9.98 -9.75 21.24
N CYS A 106 9.73 -10.90 21.86
CA CYS A 106 10.48 -12.12 21.60
C CYS A 106 9.99 -12.89 20.37
N ASN A 107 8.77 -12.61 19.92
CA ASN A 107 8.15 -13.34 18.83
C ASN A 107 8.37 -12.61 17.52
N GLU A 108 8.61 -13.38 16.48
CA GLU A 108 8.80 -12.84 15.13
C GLU A 108 7.48 -12.39 14.54
N SER A 109 7.48 -11.22 13.90
CA SER A 109 6.33 -10.70 13.16
C SER A 109 6.59 -10.85 11.67
N ARG A 110 5.50 -11.02 10.91
CA ARG A 110 5.61 -11.29 9.47
C ARG A 110 4.52 -10.57 8.70
N HIS A 111 4.90 -10.05 7.54
CA HIS A 111 3.96 -9.50 6.56
C HIS A 111 4.18 -10.16 5.21
N ASP A 112 3.13 -10.76 4.66
CA ASP A 112 3.14 -11.35 3.33
C ASP A 112 2.13 -10.65 2.45
N GLY A 113 2.60 -10.04 1.37
CA GLY A 113 1.72 -9.40 0.39
C GLY A 113 1.68 -10.19 -0.89
N ILE A 114 0.48 -10.49 -1.36
CA ILE A 114 0.26 -11.12 -2.66
C ILE A 114 -0.26 -10.05 -3.60
N HIS A 115 0.55 -9.68 -4.59
CA HIS A 115 0.24 -8.62 -5.53
C HIS A 115 -0.08 -9.22 -6.90
N THR A 116 -1.27 -8.90 -7.41
CA THR A 116 -1.70 -9.35 -8.74
C THR A 116 -1.88 -8.11 -9.62
N PHE A 117 -1.21 -8.10 -10.76
CA PHE A 117 -1.24 -6.97 -11.68
C PHE A 117 -2.04 -7.34 -12.93
N HIS A 118 -3.13 -6.63 -13.15
CA HIS A 118 -3.95 -6.75 -14.37
C HIS A 118 -3.62 -5.57 -15.27
N VAL A 119 -2.68 -5.76 -16.18
CA VAL A 119 -2.08 -4.67 -16.95
C VAL A 119 -2.71 -4.57 -18.34
N GLY A 120 -3.26 -3.41 -18.65
CA GLY A 120 -3.86 -3.14 -19.96
C GLY A 120 -2.82 -2.90 -21.04
N LYS A 121 -3.31 -2.71 -22.28
CA LYS A 121 -2.43 -2.49 -23.43
C LYS A 121 -1.72 -1.15 -23.32
N ASN A 122 -0.44 -1.12 -23.65
CA ASN A 122 0.38 0.09 -23.66
C ASN A 122 0.44 0.79 -22.29
N ALA A 123 0.11 0.08 -21.23
CA ALA A 123 0.23 0.61 -19.87
C ALA A 123 1.69 0.45 -19.41
N ASN A 124 2.16 1.44 -18.65
CA ASN A 124 3.48 1.42 -18.05
C ASN A 124 3.35 1.37 -16.54
N VAL A 125 3.92 0.35 -15.93
CA VAL A 125 3.85 0.17 -14.48
C VAL A 125 5.26 0.06 -13.93
N ARG A 126 5.56 0.88 -12.93
CA ARG A 126 6.79 0.76 -12.15
C ARG A 126 6.40 0.35 -10.74
N TYR A 127 7.03 -0.69 -10.24
CA TYR A 127 6.78 -1.16 -8.88
C TYR A 127 8.07 -0.99 -8.07
N GLU A 128 7.99 -0.21 -7.00
CA GLU A 128 9.10 0.02 -6.09
C GLU A 128 8.74 -0.53 -4.72
N GLU A 129 9.61 -1.34 -4.15
CA GLU A 129 9.37 -1.92 -2.84
C GLU A 129 10.49 -1.53 -1.89
N LYS A 130 10.11 -1.04 -0.71
CA LYS A 130 11.05 -0.59 0.32
C LYS A 130 10.81 -1.35 1.61
N HIS A 131 11.88 -1.81 2.23
CA HIS A 131 11.83 -2.56 3.49
C HIS A 131 12.61 -1.84 4.57
N TYR A 132 12.02 -1.75 5.75
CA TYR A 132 12.61 -1.04 6.89
C TYR A 132 12.55 -1.86 8.17
#